data_336d19be43105bc84b1ca3ea44edc807
#
_entry.id   336d19be43105bc84b1ca3ea44edc807
#
_cell.length_a   1.000
_cell.length_b   1.000
_cell.length_c   1.000
_cell.angle_alpha   90.00
_cell.angle_beta   90.00
_cell.angle_gamma   90.00
#
_symmetry.space_group_name_H-M   'P 1'
#
loop_
_entity.id
_entity.type
_entity.pdbx_description
1 polymer ?
#
loop_
_entity_poly.entity_id
_entity_poly.type
_entity_poly.pdbx_seq_one_letter_code
_entity_poly.pdbx_strand_id
1 'polypeptide(L)'
;ALEADGDIIIMVHPDYQYTPKLVPAMASMIGNDLYHCVLGSRILGGYALKGGMPVWKYIANRFLTFVENILLGAKLSEYHTGYRAFSRELLVRLPLEVNSDDFVFDNQMLAQIVWLGYTIAEVSCPTKYFDEASSINLFRSIKYGFGCLMTAINFRLAKMKIITPKLFSELD
;
A
#
# COMPACT_ATOMS: atom_id res chain seq x y z
N ALA A 1 -12.65 -7.05 -5.50
CA ALA A 1 -11.44 -7.69 -6.01
C ALA A 1 -11.63 -9.21 -6.13
N LEU A 2 -12.16 -9.89 -5.10
CA LEU A 2 -12.34 -11.36 -5.11
C LEU A 2 -13.38 -11.84 -6.15
N GLU A 3 -14.33 -11.01 -6.53
CA GLU A 3 -15.36 -11.29 -7.55
C GLU A 3 -14.86 -11.04 -8.98
N ALA A 4 -13.67 -10.47 -9.15
CA ALA A 4 -13.13 -10.19 -10.48
C ALA A 4 -12.57 -11.47 -11.11
N ASP A 5 -12.89 -11.71 -12.39
CA ASP A 5 -12.43 -12.88 -13.15
C ASP A 5 -11.05 -12.72 -13.80
N GLY A 6 -10.48 -11.53 -13.74
CA GLY A 6 -9.16 -11.24 -14.30
C GLY A 6 -8.02 -11.82 -13.48
N ASP A 7 -6.92 -12.17 -14.14
CA ASP A 7 -5.69 -12.67 -13.50
C ASP A 7 -4.90 -11.57 -12.80
N ILE A 8 -5.12 -10.31 -13.22
CA ILE A 8 -4.46 -9.12 -12.68
C ILE A 8 -5.53 -8.10 -12.29
N ILE A 9 -5.53 -7.70 -11.04
CA ILE A 9 -6.47 -6.73 -10.49
C ILE A 9 -5.74 -5.42 -10.22
N ILE A 10 -6.19 -4.33 -10.83
CA ILE A 10 -5.56 -3.01 -10.66
C ILE A 10 -6.58 -2.03 -10.09
N MET A 11 -6.24 -1.44 -8.95
CA MET A 11 -7.03 -0.41 -8.29
C MET A 11 -6.57 0.96 -8.74
N VAL A 12 -7.47 1.69 -9.41
CA VAL A 12 -7.26 3.08 -9.85
C VAL A 12 -8.37 3.94 -9.26
N HIS A 13 -8.01 4.98 -8.54
CA HIS A 13 -8.98 5.91 -7.97
C HIS A 13 -9.56 6.84 -9.05
N PRO A 14 -10.89 7.10 -9.05
CA PRO A 14 -11.54 7.93 -10.07
C PRO A 14 -11.38 9.45 -9.82
N ASP A 15 -10.53 9.85 -8.88
CA ASP A 15 -10.33 11.23 -8.44
C ASP A 15 -9.30 12.00 -9.30
N TYR A 16 -8.85 11.43 -10.41
CA TYR A 16 -7.86 12.00 -11.32
C TYR A 16 -6.49 12.34 -10.71
N GLN A 17 -6.21 11.94 -9.47
CA GLN A 17 -4.89 12.13 -8.87
C GLN A 17 -3.83 11.24 -9.53
N TYR A 18 -4.22 10.04 -9.94
CA TYR A 18 -3.33 9.06 -10.54
C TYR A 18 -3.57 8.93 -12.03
N THR A 19 -2.50 8.83 -12.82
CA THR A 19 -2.63 8.62 -14.26
C THR A 19 -2.91 7.17 -14.60
N PRO A 20 -4.01 6.83 -15.32
CA PRO A 20 -4.26 5.46 -15.76
C PRO A 20 -3.26 4.95 -16.81
N LYS A 21 -2.41 5.83 -17.35
CA LYS A 21 -1.38 5.46 -18.34
C LYS A 21 -0.33 4.48 -17.80
N LEU A 22 -0.23 4.31 -16.49
CA LEU A 22 0.67 3.32 -15.87
C LEU A 22 0.08 1.91 -15.76
N VAL A 23 -1.23 1.74 -16.03
CA VAL A 23 -1.89 0.42 -15.99
C VAL A 23 -1.15 -0.62 -16.83
N PRO A 24 -0.77 -0.37 -18.11
CA PRO A 24 -0.05 -1.36 -18.90
C PRO A 24 1.32 -1.74 -18.31
N ALA A 25 2.05 -0.78 -17.73
CA ALA A 25 3.35 -1.04 -17.11
C ALA A 25 3.20 -1.92 -15.86
N MET A 26 2.25 -1.60 -14.97
CA MET A 26 1.97 -2.38 -13.77
C MET A 26 1.47 -3.79 -14.12
N ALA A 27 0.58 -3.90 -15.09
CA ALA A 27 0.07 -5.18 -15.58
C ALA A 27 1.19 -6.04 -16.19
N SER A 28 2.09 -5.44 -16.98
CA SER A 28 3.21 -6.15 -17.58
C SER A 28 4.17 -6.74 -16.55
N MET A 29 4.42 -6.04 -15.45
CA MET A 29 5.30 -6.54 -14.38
C MET A 29 4.72 -7.79 -13.69
N ILE A 30 3.40 -7.86 -13.57
CA ILE A 30 2.71 -9.04 -13.01
C ILE A 30 2.54 -10.12 -14.07
N GLY A 31 2.10 -9.76 -15.28
CA GLY A 31 1.83 -10.71 -16.35
C GLY A 31 3.07 -11.41 -16.93
N ASN A 32 4.28 -10.89 -16.63
CA ASN A 32 5.55 -11.56 -16.93
C ASN A 32 6.13 -12.29 -15.71
N ASP A 33 5.34 -12.54 -14.68
CA ASP A 33 5.72 -13.27 -13.46
C ASP A 33 6.91 -12.67 -12.69
N LEU A 34 7.16 -11.36 -12.85
CA LEU A 34 8.24 -10.67 -12.14
C LEU A 34 7.87 -10.33 -10.70
N TYR A 35 6.59 -9.96 -10.49
CA TYR A 35 6.07 -9.52 -9.18
C TYR A 35 4.60 -9.89 -9.04
N HIS A 36 4.16 -10.08 -7.79
CA HIS A 36 2.75 -10.33 -7.46
C HIS A 36 2.01 -9.08 -7.01
N CYS A 37 2.75 -8.04 -6.60
CA CYS A 37 2.22 -6.74 -6.21
C CYS A 37 3.06 -5.63 -6.81
N VAL A 38 2.40 -4.60 -7.36
CA VAL A 38 3.05 -3.39 -7.90
C VAL A 38 2.36 -2.16 -7.36
N LEU A 39 3.12 -1.21 -6.83
CA LEU A 39 2.62 0.06 -6.30
C LEU A 39 2.97 1.22 -7.23
N GLY A 40 2.02 2.12 -7.43
CA GLY A 40 2.27 3.41 -8.07
C GLY A 40 2.75 4.43 -7.04
N SER A 41 4.07 4.53 -6.82
CA SER A 41 4.63 5.40 -5.80
C SER A 41 4.70 6.86 -6.24
N ARG A 42 4.14 7.75 -5.42
CA ARG A 42 4.24 9.21 -5.59
C ARG A 42 5.61 9.74 -5.18
N ILE A 43 6.32 8.99 -4.37
CA ILE A 43 7.57 9.40 -3.73
C ILE A 43 8.79 9.00 -4.58
N LEU A 44 8.76 7.83 -5.20
CA LEU A 44 9.90 7.23 -5.91
C LEU A 44 10.52 8.16 -6.96
N GLY A 45 9.69 8.88 -7.71
CA GLY A 45 10.15 9.82 -8.76
C GLY A 45 10.53 11.21 -8.27
N GLY A 46 10.37 11.51 -6.96
CA GLY A 46 10.68 12.83 -6.39
C GLY A 46 9.70 13.95 -6.79
N TYR A 47 8.56 13.62 -7.38
CA TYR A 47 7.61 14.62 -7.89
C TYR A 47 6.45 14.95 -6.94
N ALA A 48 6.37 14.33 -5.78
CA ALA A 48 5.23 14.50 -4.87
C ALA A 48 4.96 15.97 -4.49
N LEU A 49 5.99 16.70 -4.07
CA LEU A 49 5.87 18.11 -3.70
C LEU A 49 5.58 18.99 -4.93
N LYS A 50 6.23 18.72 -6.07
CA LYS A 50 5.98 19.43 -7.33
C LYS A 50 4.56 19.20 -7.85
N GLY A 51 3.98 18.04 -7.55
CA GLY A 51 2.60 17.68 -7.87
C GLY A 51 1.56 18.31 -6.95
N GLY A 52 1.98 19.07 -5.93
CA GLY A 52 1.11 19.78 -5.00
C GLY A 52 0.83 19.04 -3.68
N MET A 53 1.56 17.96 -3.37
CA MET A 53 1.42 17.31 -2.05
C MET A 53 1.76 18.30 -0.94
N PRO A 54 0.87 18.50 0.06
CA PRO A 54 1.19 19.35 1.20
C PRO A 54 2.45 18.88 1.92
N VAL A 55 3.32 19.81 2.32
CA VAL A 55 4.62 19.49 2.95
C VAL A 55 4.45 18.61 4.20
N TRP A 56 3.44 18.90 5.04
CA TRP A 56 3.18 18.11 6.23
C TRP A 56 2.78 16.66 5.90
N LYS A 57 1.98 16.45 4.81
CA LYS A 57 1.64 15.10 4.33
C LYS A 57 2.87 14.36 3.82
N TYR A 58 3.75 15.07 3.12
CA TYR A 58 5.02 14.50 2.65
C TYR A 58 5.90 14.05 3.84
N ILE A 59 6.07 14.91 4.84
CA ILE A 59 6.88 14.58 6.02
C ILE A 59 6.27 13.39 6.78
N ALA A 60 4.95 13.41 7.02
CA ALA A 60 4.25 12.31 7.67
C ALA A 60 4.40 10.99 6.89
N ASN A 61 4.23 11.02 5.57
CA ASN A 61 4.43 9.85 4.70
C ASN A 61 5.86 9.30 4.82
N ARG A 62 6.88 10.18 4.77
CA ARG A 62 8.28 9.74 4.89
C ARG A 62 8.58 9.13 6.25
N PHE A 63 8.07 9.73 7.32
CA PHE A 63 8.24 9.22 8.68
C PHE A 63 7.59 7.84 8.85
N LEU A 64 6.32 7.71 8.45
CA LEU A 64 5.60 6.43 8.53
C LEU A 64 6.30 5.35 7.70
N THR A 65 6.63 5.65 6.44
CA THR A 65 7.36 4.71 5.56
C THR A 65 8.68 4.27 6.16
N PHE A 66 9.43 5.18 6.79
CA PHE A 66 10.69 4.84 7.44
C PHE A 66 10.49 3.84 8.60
N VAL A 67 9.51 4.11 9.47
CA VAL A 67 9.20 3.21 10.59
C VAL A 67 8.69 1.86 10.09
N GLU A 68 7.81 1.84 9.10
CA GLU A 68 7.29 0.62 8.49
C GLU A 68 8.39 -0.22 7.85
N ASN A 69 9.30 0.39 7.09
CA ASN A 69 10.43 -0.31 6.50
C ASN A 69 11.29 -1.02 7.56
N ILE A 70 11.52 -0.38 8.72
CA ILE A 70 12.28 -0.98 9.83
C ILE A 70 11.49 -2.14 10.45
N LEU A 71 10.22 -1.92 10.76
CA LEU A 71 9.41 -2.89 11.49
C LEU A 71 9.01 -4.09 10.64
N LEU A 72 8.68 -3.88 9.36
CA LEU A 72 8.34 -4.96 8.43
C LEU A 72 9.58 -5.62 7.82
N GLY A 73 10.73 -4.96 7.85
CA GLY A 73 11.96 -5.44 7.19
C GLY A 73 11.90 -5.30 5.66
N ALA A 74 11.15 -4.33 5.15
CA ALA A 74 11.00 -4.04 3.74
C ALA A 74 11.79 -2.79 3.32
N LYS A 75 11.78 -2.46 2.02
CA LYS A 75 12.48 -1.29 1.45
C LYS A 75 11.59 -0.58 0.43
N LEU A 76 10.37 -0.23 0.82
CA LEU A 76 9.48 0.50 -0.06
C LEU A 76 9.73 2.01 0.03
N SER A 77 9.50 2.70 -1.08
CA SER A 77 9.55 4.16 -1.09
C SER A 77 8.29 4.78 -0.48
N GLU A 78 7.15 4.05 -0.54
CA GLU A 78 5.86 4.49 -0.04
C GLU A 78 4.93 3.29 0.25
N TYR A 79 4.19 3.35 1.38
CA TYR A 79 3.11 2.41 1.73
C TYR A 79 1.71 2.99 1.49
N HIS A 80 1.59 4.31 1.36
CA HIS A 80 0.32 5.06 1.48
C HIS A 80 -0.28 5.47 0.13
N THR A 81 0.09 4.78 -0.93
CA THR A 81 -0.51 4.98 -2.26
C THR A 81 -1.75 4.12 -2.41
N GLY A 82 -2.79 4.66 -3.04
CA GLY A 82 -3.98 3.90 -3.45
C GLY A 82 -3.87 3.29 -4.84
N TYR A 83 -2.80 3.56 -5.59
CA TYR A 83 -2.60 3.00 -6.92
C TYR A 83 -1.82 1.69 -6.84
N ARG A 84 -2.51 0.58 -6.99
CA ARG A 84 -1.97 -0.76 -6.72
C ARG A 84 -2.42 -1.75 -7.76
N ALA A 85 -1.54 -2.69 -8.07
CA ALA A 85 -1.85 -3.85 -8.90
C ALA A 85 -1.46 -5.12 -8.15
N PHE A 86 -2.26 -6.17 -8.31
CA PHE A 86 -2.06 -7.46 -7.66
C PHE A 86 -2.31 -8.59 -8.64
N SER A 87 -1.57 -9.69 -8.52
CA SER A 87 -1.97 -10.94 -9.13
C SER A 87 -3.20 -11.51 -8.38
N ARG A 88 -4.07 -12.19 -9.11
CA ARG A 88 -5.21 -12.89 -8.50
C ARG A 88 -4.73 -13.95 -7.50
N GLU A 89 -3.67 -14.67 -7.83
CA GLU A 89 -3.07 -15.66 -6.96
C GLU A 89 -2.74 -15.08 -5.58
N LEU A 90 -2.13 -13.91 -5.53
CA LEU A 90 -1.83 -13.22 -4.28
C LEU A 90 -3.11 -12.84 -3.52
N LEU A 91 -4.09 -12.22 -4.21
CA LEU A 91 -5.30 -11.73 -3.56
C LEU A 91 -6.13 -12.83 -2.90
N VAL A 92 -6.22 -14.00 -3.51
CA VAL A 92 -6.99 -15.13 -2.94
C VAL A 92 -6.30 -15.76 -1.72
N ARG A 93 -5.02 -15.48 -1.52
CA ARG A 93 -4.26 -15.93 -0.33
C ARG A 93 -4.37 -14.97 0.86
N LEU A 94 -4.80 -13.73 0.61
CA LEU A 94 -4.91 -12.74 1.68
C LEU A 94 -6.26 -12.91 2.41
N PRO A 95 -6.27 -13.04 3.74
CA PRO A 95 -7.48 -13.07 4.54
C PRO A 95 -8.06 -11.66 4.66
N LEU A 96 -8.60 -11.12 3.56
CA LEU A 96 -9.05 -9.73 3.48
C LEU A 96 -10.16 -9.38 4.48
N GLU A 97 -10.92 -10.39 4.92
CA GLU A 97 -12.05 -10.24 5.86
C GLU A 97 -11.60 -9.88 7.29
N VAL A 98 -10.33 -10.17 7.66
CA VAL A 98 -9.80 -9.78 8.97
C VAL A 98 -9.22 -8.38 9.00
N ASN A 99 -9.12 -7.75 7.84
CA ASN A 99 -8.61 -6.40 7.72
C ASN A 99 -9.67 -5.38 8.18
N SER A 100 -9.20 -4.19 8.53
CA SER A 100 -10.08 -3.08 8.91
C SER A 100 -10.92 -2.59 7.73
N ASP A 101 -12.17 -2.22 7.97
CA ASP A 101 -13.04 -1.55 6.99
C ASP A 101 -12.73 -0.05 6.81
N ASP A 102 -11.67 0.46 7.44
CA ASP A 102 -11.22 1.86 7.37
C ASP A 102 -9.97 2.00 6.50
N PHE A 103 -9.48 3.20 6.30
CA PHE A 103 -8.31 3.54 5.46
C PHE A 103 -7.05 2.70 5.74
N VAL A 104 -6.92 2.10 6.93
CA VAL A 104 -5.78 1.26 7.27
C VAL A 104 -5.80 -0.09 6.56
N PHE A 105 -6.92 -0.49 5.94
CA PHE A 105 -7.07 -1.72 5.15
C PHE A 105 -5.92 -1.93 4.18
N ASP A 106 -5.63 -0.92 3.38
CA ASP A 106 -4.59 -0.95 2.37
C ASP A 106 -3.18 -1.20 2.94
N ASN A 107 -2.92 -0.64 4.11
CA ASN A 107 -1.65 -0.83 4.81
C ASN A 107 -1.53 -2.24 5.39
N GLN A 108 -2.63 -2.76 5.94
CA GLN A 108 -2.70 -4.14 6.46
C GLN A 108 -2.48 -5.16 5.35
N MET A 109 -3.05 -4.97 4.15
CA MET A 109 -2.77 -5.81 2.99
C MET A 109 -1.27 -5.86 2.67
N LEU A 110 -0.58 -4.72 2.65
CA LEU A 110 0.86 -4.70 2.37
C LEU A 110 1.66 -5.43 3.46
N ALA A 111 1.28 -5.27 4.72
CA ALA A 111 1.91 -6.01 5.81
C ALA A 111 1.71 -7.54 5.64
N GLN A 112 0.52 -7.99 5.23
CA GLN A 112 0.25 -9.40 4.93
C GLN A 112 1.07 -9.91 3.74
N ILE A 113 1.21 -9.12 2.67
CA ILE A 113 2.03 -9.45 1.49
C ILE A 113 3.50 -9.64 1.89
N VAL A 114 4.03 -8.73 2.73
CA VAL A 114 5.39 -8.85 3.28
C VAL A 114 5.52 -10.06 4.20
N TRP A 115 4.47 -10.37 4.98
CA TRP A 115 4.45 -11.56 5.85
C TRP A 115 4.61 -12.85 5.07
N LEU A 116 3.89 -12.98 3.98
CA LEU A 116 3.94 -14.12 3.07
C LEU A 116 5.24 -14.20 2.23
N GLY A 117 6.10 -13.17 2.31
CA GLY A 117 7.37 -13.14 1.58
C GLY A 117 7.26 -12.81 0.10
N TYR A 118 6.12 -12.29 -0.35
CA TYR A 118 5.97 -11.84 -1.74
C TYR A 118 6.77 -10.56 -2.00
N THR A 119 7.35 -10.49 -3.20
CA THR A 119 8.06 -9.30 -3.67
C THR A 119 7.09 -8.22 -4.15
N ILE A 120 7.36 -6.98 -3.76
CA ILE A 120 6.59 -5.80 -4.14
C ILE A 120 7.46 -4.93 -5.03
N ALA A 121 6.96 -4.59 -6.20
CA ALA A 121 7.58 -3.61 -7.08
C ALA A 121 6.96 -2.23 -6.90
N GLU A 122 7.69 -1.21 -7.31
CA GLU A 122 7.20 0.17 -7.35
C GLU A 122 7.48 0.78 -8.72
N VAL A 123 6.47 1.49 -9.25
CA VAL A 123 6.62 2.35 -10.42
C VAL A 123 6.44 3.81 -9.99
N SER A 124 7.27 4.71 -10.53
CA SER A 124 7.11 6.14 -10.26
C SER A 124 5.79 6.64 -10.86
N CYS A 125 4.93 7.20 -10.01
CA CYS A 125 3.64 7.74 -10.41
C CYS A 125 3.58 9.24 -10.18
N PRO A 126 3.68 10.08 -11.25
CA PRO A 126 3.39 11.50 -11.14
C PRO A 126 1.95 11.70 -10.70
N THR A 127 1.74 12.44 -9.62
CA THR A 127 0.40 12.74 -9.09
C THR A 127 0.13 14.23 -9.16
N LYS A 128 -1.15 14.59 -9.27
CA LYS A 128 -1.61 15.97 -9.20
C LYS A 128 -2.53 16.11 -7.99
N TYR A 129 -2.25 17.10 -7.17
CA TYR A 129 -3.12 17.49 -6.06
C TYR A 129 -3.86 18.77 -6.45
N PHE A 130 -5.17 18.77 -6.28
CA PHE A 130 -6.07 19.90 -6.51
C PHE A 130 -7.18 19.85 -5.45
N ASP A 131 -7.86 20.97 -5.23
CA ASP A 131 -8.78 21.14 -4.08
C ASP A 131 -9.95 20.16 -4.08
N GLU A 132 -10.40 19.72 -5.27
CA GLU A 132 -11.50 18.76 -5.44
C GLU A 132 -11.07 17.31 -5.30
N ALA A 133 -9.76 17.03 -5.25
CA ALA A 133 -9.27 15.67 -5.11
C ALA A 133 -9.55 15.14 -3.69
N SER A 134 -9.97 13.89 -3.61
CA SER A 134 -10.25 13.25 -2.33
C SER A 134 -9.03 13.28 -1.42
N SER A 135 -9.11 13.99 -0.31
CA SER A 135 -8.05 14.03 0.67
C SER A 135 -8.59 13.81 2.08
N ILE A 136 -7.93 12.93 2.80
CA ILE A 136 -8.23 12.69 4.21
C ILE A 136 -7.93 13.99 4.99
N ASN A 137 -8.85 14.43 5.86
CA ASN A 137 -8.61 15.56 6.75
C ASN A 137 -7.53 15.22 7.81
N LEU A 138 -7.00 16.23 8.49
CA LEU A 138 -5.89 16.06 9.43
C LEU A 138 -6.19 15.03 10.54
N PHE A 139 -7.39 15.06 11.12
CA PHE A 139 -7.76 14.14 12.20
C PHE A 139 -7.80 12.68 11.70
N ARG A 140 -8.41 12.43 10.54
CA ARG A 140 -8.42 11.10 9.91
C ARG A 140 -7.00 10.66 9.53
N SER A 141 -6.14 11.59 9.09
CA SER A 141 -4.74 11.31 8.77
C SER A 141 -3.96 10.85 10.01
N ILE A 142 -4.21 11.46 11.17
CA ILE A 142 -3.60 11.04 12.45
C ILE A 142 -4.09 9.64 12.83
N LYS A 143 -5.41 9.40 12.78
CA LYS A 143 -5.99 8.07 13.05
C LYS A 143 -5.40 7.00 12.13
N TYR A 144 -5.31 7.31 10.84
CA TYR A 144 -4.69 6.44 9.84
C TYR A 144 -3.23 6.14 10.16
N GLY A 145 -2.42 7.16 10.42
CA GLY A 145 -1.01 7.00 10.75
C GLY A 145 -0.79 6.15 12.00
N PHE A 146 -1.62 6.32 13.03
CA PHE A 146 -1.60 5.48 14.22
C PHE A 146 -1.94 4.02 13.89
N GLY A 147 -2.94 3.78 13.04
CA GLY A 147 -3.30 2.45 12.56
C GLY A 147 -2.16 1.75 11.81
N CYS A 148 -1.44 2.49 10.93
CA CYS A 148 -0.27 1.97 10.22
C CYS A 148 0.85 1.58 11.20
N LEU A 149 1.16 2.43 12.17
CA LEU A 149 2.16 2.12 13.19
C LEU A 149 1.80 0.90 14.02
N MET A 150 0.54 0.78 14.44
CA MET A 150 0.06 -0.39 15.18
C MET A 150 0.14 -1.67 14.35
N THR A 151 -0.19 -1.61 13.06
CA THR A 151 -0.04 -2.75 12.13
C THR A 151 1.42 -3.18 12.05
N ALA A 152 2.36 -2.23 11.88
CA ALA A 152 3.78 -2.52 11.78
C ALA A 152 4.37 -3.07 13.10
N ILE A 153 3.95 -2.53 14.25
CA ILE A 153 4.35 -3.04 15.56
C ILE A 153 3.83 -4.47 15.76
N ASN A 154 2.54 -4.71 15.48
CA ASN A 154 1.94 -6.04 15.57
C ASN A 154 2.65 -7.05 14.67
N PHE A 155 3.01 -6.65 13.45
CA PHE A 155 3.81 -7.46 12.54
C PHE A 155 5.15 -7.87 13.19
N ARG A 156 5.89 -6.92 13.73
CA ARG A 156 7.20 -7.18 14.36
C ARG A 156 7.06 -8.09 15.57
N LEU A 157 6.11 -7.82 16.46
CA LEU A 157 5.86 -8.65 17.65
C LEU A 157 5.41 -10.07 17.28
N ALA A 158 4.60 -10.21 16.22
CA ALA A 158 4.20 -11.52 15.71
C ALA A 158 5.39 -12.30 15.11
N LYS A 159 6.24 -11.65 14.31
CA LYS A 159 7.49 -12.29 13.81
C LYS A 159 8.44 -12.71 14.95
N MET A 160 8.41 -12.02 16.08
CA MET A 160 9.15 -12.41 17.30
C MET A 160 8.40 -13.47 18.13
N LYS A 161 7.21 -13.91 17.70
CA LYS A 161 6.35 -14.88 18.40
C LYS A 161 5.92 -14.43 19.80
N ILE A 162 5.82 -13.11 20.02
CA ILE A 162 5.36 -12.52 21.31
C ILE A 162 3.84 -12.45 21.35
N ILE A 163 3.20 -12.17 20.20
CA ILE A 163 1.74 -12.09 20.06
C ILE A 163 1.29 -12.85 18.80
N THR A 164 0.02 -13.21 18.73
CA THR A 164 -0.62 -13.87 17.56
C THR A 164 -1.85 -13.05 17.10
N PRO A 165 -1.63 -11.91 16.41
CA PRO A 165 -2.75 -11.10 15.91
C PRO A 165 -3.50 -11.86 14.80
N LYS A 166 -4.84 -11.74 14.76
CA LYS A 166 -5.68 -12.35 13.71
C LYS A 166 -5.20 -12.00 12.31
N LEU A 167 -4.71 -10.78 12.12
CA LEU A 167 -4.21 -10.26 10.85
C LEU A 167 -3.12 -11.14 10.21
N PHE A 168 -2.37 -11.89 11.01
CA PHE A 168 -1.24 -12.72 10.54
C PHE A 168 -1.41 -14.21 10.88
N SER A 169 -2.24 -14.57 11.88
CA SER A 169 -2.41 -15.97 12.30
C SER A 169 -3.12 -16.85 11.26
N GLU A 170 -3.80 -16.27 10.30
CA GLU A 170 -4.45 -16.99 9.19
C GLU A 170 -3.52 -17.15 7.96
N LEU A 171 -2.29 -16.67 8.05
CA LEU A 171 -1.30 -16.69 6.97
C LEU A 171 -0.20 -17.77 7.15
N ASP A 172 -0.17 -18.42 8.31
CA ASP A 172 0.84 -19.45 8.66
C ASP A 172 0.46 -20.86 8.18
#